data_87782b5b4e0ed0eacd5a7bb5a0a28def
#
_entry.id   87782b5b4e0ed0eacd5a7bb5a0a28def
#
_cell.length_a   1.000
_cell.length_b   1.000
_cell.length_c   1.000
_cell.angle_alpha   90.00
_cell.angle_beta   90.00
_cell.angle_gamma   90.00
#
_symmetry.space_group_name_H-M   'P 1'
#
loop_
_entity.id
_entity.type
_entity.pdbx_description
1 polymer ?
#
loop_
_entity_poly.entity_id
_entity_poly.type
_entity_poly.pdbx_seq_one_letter_code
_entity_poly.pdbx_strand_id
1 'polypeptide(L)'
;MKTAIATVSISGTLTEKLDAIAEAGFDGIEIFEQDFVTDTGSARDVGNRIRDKGLEVSLFQPFRDFEGLPEPYRTKAFDRAERKFDLMQDLGTDLILVCSSLHPRALGGIDRAADDLRALGERAAARGLRIGYEALAWGRYVN
;
A
#
# COMPACT_ATOMS: atom_id res chain seq x y z
N MET A 1 7.11 20.73 -8.19
CA MET A 1 7.26 19.54 -7.32
C MET A 1 5.86 19.15 -6.90
N LYS A 2 5.48 17.88 -7.05
CA LYS A 2 4.18 17.38 -6.57
C LYS A 2 4.24 17.11 -5.07
N THR A 3 3.14 17.38 -4.38
CA THR A 3 2.97 17.17 -2.93
C THR A 3 1.84 16.18 -2.68
N ALA A 4 2.04 15.26 -1.73
CA ALA A 4 1.00 14.32 -1.31
C ALA A 4 0.99 14.21 0.22
N ILE A 5 -0.14 13.80 0.77
CA ILE A 5 -0.31 13.54 2.20
C ILE A 5 -0.96 12.17 2.41
N ALA A 6 -0.51 11.46 3.45
CA ALA A 6 -1.12 10.19 3.83
C ALA A 6 -2.46 10.42 4.53
N THR A 7 -3.51 9.74 4.08
CA THR A 7 -4.85 9.91 4.67
C THR A 7 -4.92 9.46 6.13
N VAL A 8 -4.00 8.59 6.57
CA VAL A 8 -3.86 8.22 8.00
C VAL A 8 -3.44 9.39 8.90
N SER A 9 -2.85 10.46 8.32
CA SER A 9 -2.31 11.60 9.08
C SER A 9 -3.39 12.59 9.53
N ILE A 10 -4.63 12.44 9.07
CA ILE A 10 -5.76 13.33 9.40
C ILE A 10 -6.97 12.50 9.82
N SER A 11 -7.85 13.12 10.63
CA SER A 11 -9.08 12.50 11.13
C SER A 11 -10.26 12.72 10.19
N GLY A 12 -11.31 11.91 10.34
CA GLY A 12 -12.55 12.02 9.59
C GLY A 12 -12.81 10.82 8.67
N THR A 13 -13.92 10.84 7.97
CA THR A 13 -14.25 9.91 6.88
C THR A 13 -13.35 10.15 5.67
N LEU A 14 -13.22 9.17 4.79
CA LEU A 14 -12.42 9.35 3.57
C LEU A 14 -12.89 10.57 2.75
N THR A 15 -14.18 10.78 2.62
CA THR A 15 -14.73 11.95 1.90
C THR A 15 -14.29 13.27 2.52
N GLU A 16 -14.42 13.43 3.85
CA GLU A 16 -13.98 14.64 4.56
C GLU A 16 -12.47 14.87 4.43
N LYS A 17 -11.67 13.80 4.50
CA LYS A 17 -10.22 13.88 4.27
C LYS A 17 -9.88 14.36 2.87
N LEU A 18 -10.53 13.80 1.84
CA LEU A 18 -10.30 14.20 0.45
C LEU A 18 -10.66 15.66 0.21
N ASP A 19 -11.76 16.16 0.80
CA ASP A 19 -12.17 17.56 0.70
C ASP A 19 -11.10 18.48 1.32
N ALA A 20 -10.67 18.19 2.54
CA ALA A 20 -9.66 18.96 3.24
C ALA A 20 -8.29 18.95 2.52
N ILE A 21 -7.90 17.82 1.94
CA ILE A 21 -6.63 17.69 1.21
C ILE A 21 -6.66 18.51 -0.08
N ALA A 22 -7.76 18.43 -0.82
CA ALA A 22 -7.94 19.22 -2.05
C ALA A 22 -7.97 20.72 -1.75
N GLU A 23 -8.69 21.16 -0.70
CA GLU A 23 -8.74 22.55 -0.26
C GLU A 23 -7.37 23.07 0.17
N ALA A 24 -6.56 22.22 0.82
CA ALA A 24 -5.19 22.56 1.22
C ALA A 24 -4.20 22.65 0.05
N GLY A 25 -4.60 22.29 -1.17
CA GLY A 25 -3.80 22.42 -2.39
C GLY A 25 -2.73 21.34 -2.58
N PHE A 26 -2.91 20.15 -2.02
CA PHE A 26 -2.08 18.99 -2.34
C PHE A 26 -2.39 18.46 -3.74
N ASP A 27 -1.38 17.88 -4.40
CA ASP A 27 -1.53 17.26 -5.72
C ASP A 27 -2.03 15.80 -5.63
N GLY A 28 -1.88 15.15 -4.46
CA GLY A 28 -2.26 13.75 -4.31
C GLY A 28 -2.33 13.27 -2.88
N ILE A 29 -2.65 12.00 -2.76
CA ILE A 29 -2.77 11.29 -1.48
C ILE A 29 -1.96 9.99 -1.49
N GLU A 30 -1.52 9.59 -0.31
CA GLU A 30 -1.20 8.19 -0.01
C GLU A 30 -2.43 7.59 0.68
N ILE A 31 -3.13 6.70 0.01
CA ILE A 31 -4.36 6.14 0.56
C ILE A 31 -4.07 5.06 1.60
N PHE A 32 -4.56 5.27 2.82
CA PHE A 32 -4.49 4.27 3.89
C PHE A 32 -5.58 3.22 3.71
N GLU A 33 -5.20 1.94 3.69
CA GLU A 33 -6.12 0.82 3.43
C GLU A 33 -7.37 0.83 4.31
N GLN A 34 -7.22 1.18 5.60
CA GLN A 34 -8.36 1.22 6.51
C GLN A 34 -9.39 2.29 6.12
N ASP A 35 -8.95 3.43 5.61
CA ASP A 35 -9.86 4.48 5.12
C ASP A 35 -10.66 4.01 3.90
N PHE A 36 -10.01 3.22 3.02
CA PHE A 36 -10.69 2.57 1.90
C PHE A 36 -11.69 1.50 2.38
N VAL A 37 -11.27 0.61 3.31
CA VAL A 37 -12.11 -0.50 3.79
C VAL A 37 -13.35 -0.02 4.54
N THR A 38 -13.28 1.13 5.20
CA THR A 38 -14.42 1.74 5.90
C THR A 38 -15.34 2.55 5.00
N ASP A 39 -14.92 2.84 3.77
CA ASP A 39 -15.76 3.49 2.75
C ASP A 39 -16.75 2.49 2.14
N THR A 40 -17.90 2.97 1.71
CA THR A 40 -18.97 2.15 1.12
C THR A 40 -18.84 1.97 -0.40
N GLY A 41 -17.93 2.72 -1.04
CA GLY A 41 -17.69 2.65 -2.48
C GLY A 41 -16.79 1.48 -2.89
N SER A 42 -16.91 1.05 -4.13
CA SER A 42 -15.91 0.15 -4.73
C SER A 42 -14.56 0.87 -4.89
N ALA A 43 -13.48 0.11 -5.07
CA ALA A 43 -12.14 0.71 -5.32
C ALA A 43 -12.15 1.66 -6.53
N ARG A 44 -12.88 1.31 -7.58
CA ARG A 44 -13.05 2.15 -8.76
C ARG A 44 -13.80 3.44 -8.47
N ASP A 45 -14.89 3.37 -7.68
CA ASP A 45 -15.66 4.55 -7.27
C ASP A 45 -14.83 5.48 -6.41
N VAL A 46 -14.07 4.92 -5.46
CA VAL A 46 -13.13 5.68 -4.63
C VAL A 46 -12.06 6.35 -5.49
N GLY A 47 -11.44 5.62 -6.41
CA GLY A 47 -10.47 6.17 -7.35
C GLY A 47 -11.03 7.29 -8.21
N ASN A 48 -12.28 7.15 -8.69
CA ASN A 48 -12.96 8.22 -9.44
C ASN A 48 -13.17 9.47 -8.58
N ARG A 49 -13.71 9.31 -7.36
CA ARG A 49 -13.92 10.45 -6.43
C ARG A 49 -12.63 11.21 -6.12
N ILE A 50 -11.50 10.49 -5.97
CA ILE A 50 -10.20 11.11 -5.75
C ILE A 50 -9.82 11.97 -6.97
N ARG A 51 -9.91 11.41 -8.17
CA ARG A 51 -9.60 12.12 -9.42
C ARG A 51 -10.53 13.30 -9.69
N ASP A 52 -11.83 13.18 -9.38
CA ASP A 52 -12.82 14.25 -9.53
C ASP A 52 -12.50 15.47 -8.66
N LYS A 53 -11.74 15.29 -7.56
CA LYS A 53 -11.21 16.36 -6.71
C LYS A 53 -9.85 16.91 -7.20
N GLY A 54 -9.35 16.44 -8.34
CA GLY A 54 -8.05 16.84 -8.88
C GLY A 54 -6.84 16.20 -8.16
N LEU A 55 -7.08 15.16 -7.36
CA LEU A 55 -6.03 14.47 -6.61
C LEU A 55 -5.56 13.19 -7.34
N GLU A 56 -4.26 12.86 -7.19
CA GLU A 56 -3.69 11.58 -7.61
C GLU A 56 -3.60 10.62 -6.42
N VAL A 57 -3.73 9.31 -6.66
CA VAL A 57 -3.34 8.30 -5.67
C VAL A 57 -1.87 7.96 -5.91
N SER A 58 -0.98 8.58 -5.15
CA SER A 58 0.47 8.40 -5.30
C SER A 58 0.99 7.10 -4.72
N LEU A 59 0.29 6.55 -3.73
CA LEU A 59 0.71 5.36 -2.98
C LEU A 59 -0.49 4.69 -2.30
N PHE A 60 -0.53 3.35 -2.35
CA PHE A 60 -1.42 2.53 -1.52
C PHE A 60 -0.65 1.96 -0.32
N GLN A 61 -1.17 2.11 0.89
CA GLN A 61 -0.49 1.69 2.12
C GLN A 61 -1.45 1.19 3.23
N PRO A 62 -0.94 0.40 4.19
CA PRO A 62 0.31 -0.34 4.17
C PRO A 62 0.09 -1.79 3.72
N PHE A 63 1.12 -2.42 3.16
CA PHE A 63 1.18 -3.87 3.06
C PHE A 63 2.15 -4.42 4.12
N ARG A 64 1.62 -5.06 5.13
CA ARG A 64 2.36 -5.54 6.30
C ARG A 64 2.50 -7.06 6.30
N ASP A 65 3.52 -7.52 7.03
CA ASP A 65 3.74 -8.94 7.30
C ASP A 65 3.78 -9.78 6.02
N PHE A 66 4.62 -9.36 5.08
CA PHE A 66 4.77 -10.04 3.80
C PHE A 66 5.98 -10.98 3.80
N GLU A 67 7.21 -10.44 4.00
CA GLU A 67 8.45 -11.16 3.80
C GLU A 67 8.83 -12.05 4.99
N GLY A 68 9.64 -13.07 4.69
CA GLY A 68 10.24 -13.98 5.66
C GLY A 68 9.32 -15.04 6.24
N LEU A 69 8.12 -15.19 5.73
CA LEU A 69 7.16 -16.16 6.26
C LEU A 69 7.45 -17.59 5.78
N PRO A 70 7.33 -18.61 6.67
CA PRO A 70 7.35 -20.01 6.24
C PRO A 70 6.01 -20.41 5.60
N GLU A 71 6.00 -21.54 4.87
CA GLU A 71 4.73 -22.11 4.43
C GLU A 71 3.86 -22.59 5.62
N PRO A 72 2.53 -22.49 5.53
CA PRO A 72 1.73 -21.99 4.39
C PRO A 72 1.50 -20.45 4.41
N TYR A 73 2.11 -19.72 5.33
CA TYR A 73 1.92 -18.27 5.48
C TYR A 73 2.51 -17.49 4.30
N ARG A 74 3.61 -17.98 3.74
CA ARG A 74 4.25 -17.39 2.56
C ARG A 74 3.29 -17.38 1.37
N THR A 75 2.71 -18.52 1.04
CA THR A 75 1.70 -18.62 -0.02
C THR A 75 0.53 -17.65 0.21
N LYS A 76 0.00 -17.60 1.45
CA LYS A 76 -1.09 -16.67 1.79
C LYS A 76 -0.69 -15.20 1.70
N ALA A 77 0.58 -14.86 1.96
CA ALA A 77 1.07 -13.50 1.80
C ALA A 77 1.09 -13.08 0.33
N PHE A 78 1.50 -13.96 -0.58
CA PHE A 78 1.41 -13.72 -2.02
C PHE A 78 -0.04 -13.60 -2.51
N ASP A 79 -0.96 -14.43 -2.01
CA ASP A 79 -2.40 -14.31 -2.34
C ASP A 79 -2.97 -12.97 -1.87
N ARG A 80 -2.52 -12.45 -0.72
CA ARG A 80 -2.88 -11.10 -0.26
C ARG A 80 -2.32 -10.03 -1.18
N ALA A 81 -1.08 -10.19 -1.65
CA ALA A 81 -0.46 -9.25 -2.58
C ALA A 81 -1.26 -9.14 -3.88
N GLU A 82 -1.64 -10.27 -4.47
CA GLU A 82 -2.45 -10.26 -5.72
C GLU A 82 -3.77 -9.49 -5.55
N ARG A 83 -4.49 -9.72 -4.44
CA ARG A 83 -5.72 -8.95 -4.15
C ARG A 83 -5.46 -7.46 -3.97
N LYS A 84 -4.32 -7.07 -3.38
CA LYS A 84 -3.92 -5.66 -3.27
C LYS A 84 -3.59 -5.07 -4.63
N PHE A 85 -2.96 -5.83 -5.50
CA PHE A 85 -2.67 -5.40 -6.87
C PHE A 85 -3.96 -5.15 -7.68
N ASP A 86 -4.99 -5.99 -7.50
CA ASP A 86 -6.32 -5.74 -8.09
C ASP A 86 -6.91 -4.41 -7.59
N LEU A 87 -6.88 -4.18 -6.28
CA LEU A 87 -7.33 -2.91 -5.67
C LEU A 87 -6.57 -1.71 -6.20
N MET A 88 -5.24 -1.81 -6.33
CA MET A 88 -4.41 -0.72 -6.84
C MET A 88 -4.76 -0.34 -8.26
N GLN A 89 -5.01 -1.32 -9.13
CA GLN A 89 -5.42 -1.08 -10.52
C GLN A 89 -6.78 -0.39 -10.58
N ASP A 90 -7.74 -0.79 -9.76
CA ASP A 90 -9.04 -0.15 -9.69
C ASP A 90 -9.00 1.26 -9.06
N LEU A 91 -8.18 1.48 -8.04
CA LEU A 91 -7.94 2.80 -7.44
C LEU A 91 -7.19 3.75 -8.39
N GLY A 92 -6.37 3.21 -9.28
CA GLY A 92 -5.56 3.97 -10.21
C GLY A 92 -4.21 4.42 -9.64
N THR A 93 -3.56 3.57 -8.84
CA THR A 93 -2.19 3.77 -8.35
C THR A 93 -1.27 2.63 -8.80
N ASP A 94 0.00 2.94 -9.00
CA ASP A 94 1.01 1.96 -9.42
C ASP A 94 2.01 1.59 -8.32
N LEU A 95 1.93 2.21 -7.13
CA LEU A 95 2.90 2.02 -6.05
C LEU A 95 2.23 1.54 -4.77
N ILE A 96 2.79 0.50 -4.14
CA ILE A 96 2.39 0.02 -2.81
C ILE A 96 3.54 0.11 -1.82
N LEU A 97 3.25 0.54 -0.59
CA LEU A 97 4.22 0.52 0.51
C LEU A 97 4.18 -0.83 1.22
N VAL A 98 5.30 -1.54 1.16
CA VAL A 98 5.54 -2.79 1.90
C VAL A 98 6.36 -2.46 3.15
N CYS A 99 5.75 -2.57 4.31
CA CYS A 99 6.44 -2.35 5.59
C CYS A 99 7.13 -3.63 6.05
N SER A 100 8.34 -3.49 6.60
CA SER A 100 9.09 -4.65 7.11
C SER A 100 8.28 -5.46 8.12
N SER A 101 8.35 -6.80 7.99
CA SER A 101 7.49 -7.72 8.73
C SER A 101 7.71 -7.68 10.24
N LEU A 102 6.62 -7.68 10.98
CA LEU A 102 6.55 -7.87 12.43
C LEU A 102 5.97 -9.24 12.80
N HIS A 103 5.61 -10.04 11.81
CA HIS A 103 4.91 -11.29 12.03
C HIS A 103 5.73 -12.23 12.93
N PRO A 104 5.15 -12.80 14.00
CA PRO A 104 5.89 -13.60 14.98
C PRO A 104 6.51 -14.88 14.39
N ARG A 105 5.99 -15.36 13.26
CA ARG A 105 6.49 -16.51 12.53
C ARG A 105 7.48 -16.16 11.41
N ALA A 106 7.79 -14.88 11.20
CA ALA A 106 8.79 -14.51 10.20
C ALA A 106 10.14 -15.08 10.60
N LEU A 107 10.75 -15.79 9.66
CA LEU A 107 12.08 -16.38 9.82
C LEU A 107 13.12 -15.30 9.49
N GLY A 108 14.14 -15.17 10.31
CA GLY A 108 15.23 -14.21 10.08
C GLY A 108 16.04 -14.53 8.82
N GLY A 109 16.89 -13.58 8.43
CA GLY A 109 17.80 -13.70 7.29
C GLY A 109 17.47 -12.72 6.18
N ILE A 110 18.43 -11.86 5.87
CA ILE A 110 18.29 -10.82 4.85
C ILE A 110 18.09 -11.43 3.45
N ASP A 111 18.75 -12.53 3.14
CA ASP A 111 18.65 -13.20 1.85
C ASP A 111 17.21 -13.69 1.59
N ARG A 112 16.56 -14.26 2.62
CA ARG A 112 15.16 -14.69 2.53
C ARG A 112 14.22 -13.52 2.27
N ALA A 113 14.41 -12.41 2.97
CA ALA A 113 13.61 -11.22 2.76
C ALA A 113 13.84 -10.65 1.35
N ALA A 114 15.08 -10.63 0.89
CA ALA A 114 15.43 -10.17 -0.45
C ALA A 114 14.80 -11.06 -1.55
N ASP A 115 14.80 -12.38 -1.37
CA ASP A 115 14.18 -13.31 -2.32
C ASP A 115 12.65 -13.13 -2.38
N ASP A 116 11.99 -12.98 -1.23
CA ASP A 116 10.55 -12.72 -1.17
C ASP A 116 10.18 -11.39 -1.81
N LEU A 117 10.94 -10.32 -1.52
CA LEU A 117 10.71 -8.99 -2.10
C LEU A 117 11.01 -8.97 -3.61
N ARG A 118 12.01 -9.71 -4.08
CA ARG A 118 12.28 -9.88 -5.51
C ARG A 118 11.10 -10.55 -6.20
N ALA A 119 10.62 -11.68 -5.66
CA ALA A 119 9.48 -12.40 -6.21
C ALA A 119 8.19 -11.54 -6.20
N LEU A 120 7.99 -10.70 -5.17
CA LEU A 120 6.88 -9.75 -5.13
C LEU A 120 7.03 -8.67 -6.21
N GLY A 121 8.24 -8.12 -6.37
CA GLY A 121 8.55 -7.12 -7.38
C GLY A 121 8.32 -7.62 -8.81
N GLU A 122 8.70 -8.87 -9.09
CA GLU A 122 8.47 -9.51 -10.40
C GLU A 122 6.96 -9.63 -10.70
N ARG A 123 6.15 -10.04 -9.71
CA ARG A 123 4.68 -10.11 -9.86
C ARG A 123 4.06 -8.73 -10.05
N ALA A 124 4.49 -7.74 -9.28
CA ALA A 124 4.05 -6.36 -9.44
C ALA A 124 4.39 -5.81 -10.84
N ALA A 125 5.64 -6.00 -11.29
CA ALA A 125 6.11 -5.55 -12.58
C ALA A 125 5.33 -6.17 -13.75
N ALA A 126 4.96 -7.45 -13.66
CA ALA A 126 4.13 -8.13 -14.67
C ALA A 126 2.74 -7.47 -14.84
N ARG A 127 2.30 -6.69 -13.85
CA ARG A 127 1.03 -5.95 -13.84
C ARG A 127 1.21 -4.43 -14.03
N GLY A 128 2.44 -3.97 -14.34
CA GLY A 128 2.79 -2.55 -14.44
C GLY A 128 2.80 -1.81 -13.10
N LEU A 129 2.97 -2.55 -11.99
CA LEU A 129 2.98 -2.02 -10.64
C LEU A 129 4.40 -2.02 -10.06
N ARG A 130 4.60 -1.25 -9.00
CA ARG A 130 5.86 -1.12 -8.26
C ARG A 130 5.65 -1.37 -6.77
N ILE A 131 6.69 -1.81 -6.09
CA ILE A 131 6.73 -1.90 -4.64
C ILE A 131 7.76 -0.92 -4.09
N GLY A 132 7.44 -0.24 -2.98
CA GLY A 132 8.38 0.50 -2.15
C GLY A 132 8.50 -0.22 -0.82
N TYR A 133 9.73 -0.53 -0.39
CA TYR A 133 9.96 -1.20 0.89
C TYR A 133 10.39 -0.20 1.96
N GLU A 134 9.70 -0.23 3.09
CA GLU A 134 10.02 0.59 4.26
C GLU A 134 10.63 -0.29 5.37
N ALA A 135 11.91 -0.07 5.64
CA ALA A 135 12.60 -0.69 6.76
C ALA A 135 12.21 0.01 8.07
N LEU A 136 11.22 -0.53 8.77
CA LEU A 136 10.79 0.03 10.05
C LEU A 136 11.82 -0.27 11.15
N ALA A 137 12.11 0.73 11.99
CA ALA A 137 13.08 0.60 13.09
C ALA A 137 12.78 -0.53 14.09
N TRP A 138 11.55 -0.98 14.14
CA TRP A 138 11.07 -2.11 14.95
C TRP A 138 10.74 -3.36 14.13
N GLY A 139 10.99 -3.35 12.83
CA GLY A 139 10.84 -4.50 11.95
C GLY A 139 11.92 -5.55 12.17
N ARG A 140 11.70 -6.76 11.62
CA ARG A 140 12.68 -7.86 11.75
C ARG A 140 13.87 -7.74 10.80
N TYR A 141 13.80 -6.87 9.78
CA TYR A 141 14.75 -6.73 8.69
C TYR A 141 15.19 -5.28 8.52
N VAL A 142 15.70 -4.69 9.60
CA VAL A 142 16.06 -3.24 9.66
C VAL A 142 17.54 -2.94 9.55
N ASN A 143 18.40 -3.93 9.39
CA ASN A 143 19.85 -3.73 9.30
C ASN A 143 20.39 -4.22 7.96
#